data_73812a166dd14f5218b1156f23a960b6
#
_entry.id   73812a166dd14f5218b1156f23a960b6
#
_cell.length_a   1.000
_cell.length_b   1.000
_cell.length_c   1.000
_cell.angle_alpha   90.00
_cell.angle_beta   90.00
_cell.angle_gamma   90.00
#
_symmetry.space_group_name_H-M   'P 1'
#
loop_
_entity.id
_entity.type
_entity.pdbx_description
1 polymer ?
#
loop_
_entity_poly.entity_id
_entity_poly.type
_entity_poly.pdbx_seq_one_letter_code
_entity_poly.pdbx_strand_id
1 'polypeptide(L)'
;MRALKERLFKRLKMHQLDNNTPALNAKAIIIVSALSFLMLLTRGSHVLTSVALPDASLALLLIGGLYLRKASWFAFFVLLATTIDFGVASIDSVQAFCLTVGYWGMLPTYAVMWLAGVWLSKQADNLNVFKFILASLTSTLTAFVISTQTYYLFSGRFPNRGILETMQYGWNYLPSFTGFTAMYLVGFWAMAKVLPKESIILKTA
;
A
#
# COMPACT_ATOMS: atom_id res chain seq x y z
N MET A 1 26.02 34.55 29.82
CA MET A 1 25.86 33.14 30.23
C MET A 1 24.63 32.45 29.66
N ARG A 2 23.43 33.07 29.57
CA ARG A 2 22.21 32.44 29.01
C ARG A 2 22.37 32.02 27.52
N ALA A 3 22.90 32.88 26.66
CA ALA A 3 23.06 32.61 25.23
C ALA A 3 24.01 31.45 24.90
N LEU A 4 25.02 31.22 25.76
CA LEU A 4 25.97 30.11 25.63
C LEU A 4 25.30 28.78 25.97
N LYS A 5 24.47 28.76 27.03
CA LYS A 5 23.69 27.60 27.45
C LYS A 5 22.68 27.18 26.36
N GLU A 6 21.97 28.12 25.73
CA GLU A 6 21.04 27.83 24.68
C GLU A 6 21.71 27.25 23.42
N ARG A 7 22.89 27.78 23.04
CA ARG A 7 23.67 27.23 21.92
C ARG A 7 24.19 25.82 22.20
N LEU A 8 24.65 25.56 23.42
CA LEU A 8 25.08 24.23 23.84
C LEU A 8 23.90 23.22 23.86
N PHE A 9 22.74 23.64 24.38
CA PHE A 9 21.54 22.80 24.43
C PHE A 9 21.02 22.50 23.02
N LYS A 10 21.07 23.46 22.10
CA LYS A 10 20.70 23.28 20.70
C LYS A 10 21.67 22.35 19.96
N ARG A 11 22.99 22.43 20.24
CA ARG A 11 24.00 21.49 19.69
C ARG A 11 23.85 20.09 20.24
N LEU A 12 23.60 19.92 21.54
CA LEU A 12 23.36 18.62 22.16
C LEU A 12 22.09 17.96 21.62
N LYS A 13 21.02 18.74 21.41
CA LYS A 13 19.76 18.26 20.83
C LYS A 13 19.93 17.87 19.35
N MET A 14 20.72 18.59 18.57
CA MET A 14 21.06 18.22 17.20
C MET A 14 21.93 16.96 17.16
N HIS A 15 22.89 16.79 18.06
CA HIS A 15 23.73 15.60 18.12
C HIS A 15 22.96 14.33 18.57
N GLN A 16 21.91 14.48 19.41
CA GLN A 16 21.02 13.38 19.75
C GLN A 16 20.07 13.01 18.60
N LEU A 17 19.69 13.97 17.75
CA LEU A 17 18.87 13.71 16.56
C LEU A 17 19.67 12.97 15.48
N ASP A 18 20.96 13.25 15.34
CA ASP A 18 21.84 12.61 14.36
C ASP A 18 22.14 11.12 14.70
N ASN A 19 22.21 10.79 15.99
CA ASN A 19 22.50 9.41 16.41
C ASN A 19 21.31 8.44 16.25
N ASN A 20 20.08 8.95 16.06
CA ASN A 20 18.88 8.13 15.84
C ASN A 20 18.55 7.87 14.37
N THR A 21 19.17 8.60 13.43
CA THR A 21 18.87 8.52 12.00
C THR A 21 19.23 7.17 11.35
N PRO A 22 20.36 6.49 11.65
CA PRO A 22 20.69 5.23 11.00
C PRO A 22 19.75 4.08 11.35
N ALA A 23 19.30 3.98 12.59
CA ALA A 23 18.41 2.90 13.03
C ALA A 23 16.98 3.05 12.49
N LEU A 24 16.48 4.29 12.38
CA LEU A 24 15.19 4.58 11.72
C LEU A 24 15.23 4.28 10.23
N ASN A 25 16.33 4.61 9.57
CA ASN A 25 16.53 4.32 8.16
C ASN A 25 16.64 2.81 7.90
N ALA A 26 17.35 2.06 8.75
CA ALA A 26 17.47 0.61 8.62
C ALA A 26 16.11 -0.11 8.74
N LYS A 27 15.28 0.27 9.71
CA LYS A 27 13.91 -0.30 9.86
C LYS A 27 13.04 0.01 8.64
N ALA A 28 13.06 1.25 8.14
CA ALA A 28 12.32 1.63 6.94
C ALA A 28 12.78 0.82 5.72
N ILE A 29 14.09 0.62 5.54
CA ILE A 29 14.66 -0.18 4.45
C ILE A 29 14.18 -1.62 4.55
N ILE A 30 14.20 -2.23 5.73
CA ILE A 30 13.73 -3.61 5.92
C ILE A 30 12.25 -3.73 5.55
N ILE A 31 11.40 -2.80 6.01
CA ILE A 31 9.97 -2.79 5.68
C ILE A 31 9.77 -2.62 4.17
N VAL A 32 10.43 -1.64 3.57
CA VAL A 32 10.33 -1.39 2.12
C VAL A 32 10.79 -2.62 1.33
N SER A 33 11.91 -3.24 1.70
CA SER A 33 12.41 -4.44 1.03
C SER A 33 11.45 -5.61 1.14
N ALA A 34 10.89 -5.86 2.33
CA ALA A 34 9.93 -6.93 2.55
C ALA A 34 8.62 -6.70 1.76
N LEU A 35 8.08 -5.48 1.79
CA LEU A 35 6.87 -5.13 1.04
C LEU A 35 7.11 -5.19 -0.48
N SER A 36 8.28 -4.71 -0.96
CA SER A 36 8.66 -4.77 -2.37
C SER A 36 8.82 -6.21 -2.85
N PHE A 37 9.47 -7.05 -2.06
CA PHE A 37 9.64 -8.47 -2.37
C PHE A 37 8.28 -9.19 -2.46
N LEU A 38 7.38 -8.95 -1.51
CA LEU A 38 6.04 -9.53 -1.54
C LEU A 38 5.21 -9.00 -2.72
N MET A 39 5.32 -7.71 -3.06
CA MET A 39 4.68 -7.14 -4.24
C MET A 39 5.19 -7.81 -5.52
N LEU A 40 6.50 -7.98 -5.66
CA LEU A 40 7.10 -8.66 -6.81
C LEU A 40 6.61 -10.11 -6.93
N LEU A 41 6.61 -10.86 -5.84
CA LEU A 41 6.14 -12.25 -5.83
C LEU A 41 4.67 -12.40 -6.19
N THR A 42 3.79 -11.56 -5.64
CA THR A 42 2.35 -11.71 -5.83
C THR A 42 1.88 -11.13 -7.17
N ARG A 43 2.43 -9.99 -7.58
CA ARG A 43 2.03 -9.32 -8.81
C ARG A 43 2.71 -9.92 -10.05
N GLY A 44 3.96 -10.36 -9.91
CA GLY A 44 4.70 -11.07 -10.95
C GLY A 44 4.45 -12.59 -10.99
N SER A 45 3.53 -13.11 -10.18
CA SER A 45 3.35 -14.55 -9.97
C SER A 45 3.08 -15.33 -11.25
N HIS A 46 2.34 -14.77 -12.21
CA HIS A 46 2.04 -15.43 -13.49
C HIS A 46 3.29 -15.77 -14.32
N VAL A 47 4.39 -15.07 -14.09
CA VAL A 47 5.68 -15.27 -14.79
C VAL A 47 6.71 -15.93 -13.88
N LEU A 48 6.70 -15.60 -12.57
CA LEU A 48 7.74 -16.00 -11.63
C LEU A 48 7.45 -17.33 -10.93
N THR A 49 6.19 -17.76 -10.84
CA THR A 49 5.78 -18.96 -10.13
C THR A 49 4.83 -19.82 -10.97
N SER A 50 4.85 -21.13 -10.77
CA SER A 50 3.93 -22.07 -11.45
C SER A 50 2.48 -21.95 -11.00
N VAL A 51 2.22 -21.24 -9.89
CA VAL A 51 0.89 -20.98 -9.33
C VAL A 51 0.69 -19.48 -9.24
N ALA A 52 -0.41 -18.98 -9.82
CA ALA A 52 -0.79 -17.57 -9.69
C ALA A 52 -1.15 -17.25 -8.23
N LEU A 53 -0.35 -16.40 -7.61
CA LEU A 53 -0.63 -15.91 -6.27
C LEU A 53 -1.61 -14.73 -6.34
N PRO A 54 -2.55 -14.61 -5.38
CA PRO A 54 -3.41 -13.43 -5.30
C PRO A 54 -2.59 -12.15 -5.12
N ASP A 55 -3.00 -11.06 -5.79
CA ASP A 55 -2.30 -9.76 -5.66
C ASP A 55 -2.42 -9.17 -4.25
N ALA A 56 -1.30 -8.89 -3.62
CA ALA A 56 -1.20 -8.31 -2.29
C ALA A 56 -1.14 -6.77 -2.30
N SER A 57 -1.09 -6.11 -3.46
CA SER A 57 -0.75 -4.68 -3.59
C SER A 57 -1.59 -3.76 -2.70
N LEU A 58 -2.90 -4.01 -2.59
CA LEU A 58 -3.79 -3.20 -1.75
C LEU A 58 -3.42 -3.29 -0.28
N ALA A 59 -3.22 -4.50 0.23
CA ALA A 59 -2.79 -4.71 1.61
C ALA A 59 -1.41 -4.10 1.88
N LEU A 60 -0.47 -4.27 0.93
CA LEU A 60 0.88 -3.70 1.02
C LEU A 60 0.86 -2.18 1.09
N LEU A 61 0.01 -1.52 0.30
CA LEU A 61 -0.11 -0.06 0.30
C LEU A 61 -0.74 0.46 1.59
N LEU A 62 -1.73 -0.24 2.15
CA LEU A 62 -2.28 0.12 3.46
C LEU A 62 -1.22 -0.02 4.56
N ILE A 63 -0.49 -1.13 4.57
CA ILE A 63 0.59 -1.37 5.53
C ILE A 63 1.75 -0.38 5.31
N GLY A 64 2.12 -0.10 4.06
CA GLY A 64 3.11 0.93 3.71
C GLY A 64 2.72 2.31 4.23
N GLY A 65 1.45 2.71 4.05
CA GLY A 65 0.90 3.95 4.60
C GLY A 65 0.95 3.99 6.12
N LEU A 66 0.66 2.86 6.78
CA LEU A 66 0.67 2.72 8.23
C LEU A 66 2.09 2.93 8.82
N TYR A 67 3.11 2.35 8.20
CA TYR A 67 4.48 2.35 8.74
C TYR A 67 5.40 3.42 8.14
N LEU A 68 5.31 3.71 6.85
CA LEU A 68 6.25 4.58 6.13
C LEU A 68 5.78 6.04 6.02
N ARG A 69 4.49 6.28 5.90
CA ARG A 69 3.80 7.59 5.88
C ARG A 69 4.25 8.61 4.81
N LYS A 70 5.49 8.58 4.35
CA LYS A 70 6.04 9.57 3.41
C LYS A 70 5.52 9.34 1.99
N ALA A 71 5.08 10.40 1.32
CA ALA A 71 4.59 10.34 -0.06
C ALA A 71 5.64 9.80 -1.05
N SER A 72 6.94 9.96 -0.75
CA SER A 72 8.01 9.38 -1.58
C SER A 72 7.96 7.85 -1.63
N TRP A 73 7.62 7.19 -0.53
CA TRP A 73 7.45 5.75 -0.51
C TRP A 73 6.19 5.31 -1.24
N PHE A 74 5.11 6.09 -1.16
CA PHE A 74 3.93 5.85 -2.00
C PHE A 74 4.29 5.90 -3.48
N ALA A 75 4.97 6.96 -3.92
CA ALA A 75 5.42 7.09 -5.31
C ALA A 75 6.33 5.92 -5.73
N PHE A 76 7.24 5.50 -4.85
CA PHE A 76 8.09 4.32 -5.09
C PHE A 76 7.27 3.05 -5.33
N PHE A 77 6.28 2.74 -4.47
CA PHE A 77 5.46 1.54 -4.65
C PHE A 77 4.55 1.60 -5.87
N VAL A 78 4.03 2.78 -6.22
CA VAL A 78 3.28 2.98 -7.46
C VAL A 78 4.17 2.71 -8.68
N LEU A 79 5.39 3.28 -8.69
CA LEU A 79 6.35 3.04 -9.77
C LEU A 79 6.76 1.56 -9.85
N LEU A 80 7.00 0.92 -8.72
CA LEU A 80 7.34 -0.50 -8.66
C LEU A 80 6.19 -1.35 -9.22
N ALA A 81 4.96 -1.12 -8.79
CA ALA A 81 3.79 -1.85 -9.30
C ALA A 81 3.62 -1.66 -10.81
N THR A 82 3.74 -0.42 -11.30
CA THR A 82 3.66 -0.11 -12.72
C THR A 82 4.77 -0.80 -13.51
N THR A 83 6.01 -0.78 -13.00
CA THR A 83 7.14 -1.44 -13.65
C THR A 83 6.93 -2.95 -13.74
N ILE A 84 6.41 -3.58 -12.69
CA ILE A 84 6.08 -5.02 -12.70
C ILE A 84 5.00 -5.30 -13.76
N ASP A 85 3.92 -4.52 -13.81
CA ASP A 85 2.82 -4.73 -14.74
C ASP A 85 3.25 -4.62 -16.20
N PHE A 86 3.99 -3.56 -16.54
CA PHE A 86 4.52 -3.40 -17.89
C PHE A 86 5.56 -4.47 -18.23
N GLY A 87 6.37 -4.88 -17.26
CA GLY A 87 7.31 -6.00 -17.42
C GLY A 87 6.61 -7.32 -17.70
N VAL A 88 5.60 -7.66 -16.91
CA VAL A 88 4.80 -8.89 -17.10
C VAL A 88 4.02 -8.84 -18.41
N ALA A 89 3.40 -7.70 -18.73
CA ALA A 89 2.63 -7.52 -19.97
C ALA A 89 3.50 -7.62 -21.25
N SER A 90 4.79 -7.36 -21.16
CA SER A 90 5.71 -7.55 -22.29
C SER A 90 5.98 -9.03 -22.59
N ILE A 91 5.73 -9.92 -21.64
CA ILE A 91 5.97 -11.36 -21.74
C ILE A 91 4.64 -12.12 -21.92
N ASP A 92 3.60 -11.69 -21.21
CA ASP A 92 2.29 -12.34 -21.19
C ASP A 92 1.21 -11.42 -21.81
N SER A 93 0.70 -11.81 -22.98
CA SER A 93 -0.34 -11.07 -23.70
C SER A 93 -1.68 -11.03 -22.93
N VAL A 94 -1.96 -11.99 -22.05
CA VAL A 94 -3.17 -11.98 -21.22
C VAL A 94 -3.09 -10.86 -20.20
N GLN A 95 -1.93 -10.62 -19.63
CA GLN A 95 -1.71 -9.50 -18.69
C GLN A 95 -1.71 -8.16 -19.41
N ALA A 96 -1.21 -8.10 -20.66
CA ALA A 96 -1.27 -6.91 -21.50
C ALA A 96 -2.71 -6.45 -21.76
N PHE A 97 -3.69 -7.37 -21.69
CA PHE A 97 -5.11 -7.04 -21.83
C PHE A 97 -5.61 -6.02 -20.79
N CYS A 98 -5.05 -6.01 -19.59
CA CYS A 98 -5.42 -5.09 -18.52
C CYS A 98 -4.81 -3.68 -18.67
N LEU A 99 -3.76 -3.52 -19.51
CA LEU A 99 -3.11 -2.23 -19.74
C LEU A 99 -3.87 -1.39 -20.76
N THR A 100 -4.92 -0.75 -20.31
CA THR A 100 -5.76 0.17 -21.09
C THR A 100 -5.69 1.58 -20.51
N VAL A 101 -6.40 2.54 -21.12
CA VAL A 101 -6.54 3.88 -20.52
C VAL A 101 -7.16 3.81 -19.13
N GLY A 102 -8.02 2.81 -18.85
CA GLY A 102 -8.57 2.56 -17.50
C GLY A 102 -7.54 2.21 -16.44
N TYR A 103 -6.31 1.83 -16.83
CA TYR A 103 -5.22 1.51 -15.90
C TYR A 103 -4.86 2.68 -14.97
N TRP A 104 -5.02 3.94 -15.41
CA TRP A 104 -4.79 5.11 -14.58
C TRP A 104 -5.65 5.16 -13.32
N GLY A 105 -6.77 4.45 -13.29
CA GLY A 105 -7.59 4.26 -12.09
C GLY A 105 -6.89 3.55 -10.95
N MET A 106 -5.78 2.86 -11.23
CA MET A 106 -4.96 2.23 -10.17
C MET A 106 -4.31 3.27 -9.25
N LEU A 107 -3.97 4.46 -9.77
CA LEU A 107 -3.36 5.50 -8.94
C LEU A 107 -4.28 5.98 -7.80
N PRO A 108 -5.52 6.43 -8.04
CA PRO A 108 -6.43 6.77 -6.96
C PRO A 108 -6.82 5.55 -6.09
N THR A 109 -6.93 4.35 -6.67
CA THR A 109 -7.15 3.11 -5.92
C THR A 109 -6.05 2.89 -4.87
N TYR A 110 -4.79 3.02 -5.27
CA TYR A 110 -3.63 2.89 -4.39
C TYR A 110 -3.54 4.02 -3.37
N ALA A 111 -3.88 5.25 -3.80
CA ALA A 111 -3.88 6.41 -2.91
C ALA A 111 -4.88 6.23 -1.75
N VAL A 112 -6.08 5.71 -2.00
CA VAL A 112 -7.08 5.43 -0.96
C VAL A 112 -6.52 4.46 0.09
N MET A 113 -5.90 3.36 -0.33
CA MET A 113 -5.31 2.37 0.58
C MET A 113 -4.16 2.97 1.40
N TRP A 114 -3.27 3.71 0.73
CA TRP A 114 -2.15 4.39 1.40
C TRP A 114 -2.63 5.41 2.43
N LEU A 115 -3.59 6.25 2.07
CA LEU A 115 -4.13 7.29 2.95
C LEU A 115 -4.87 6.68 4.15
N ALA A 116 -5.59 5.56 3.96
CA ALA A 116 -6.18 4.81 5.07
C ALA A 116 -5.09 4.32 6.05
N GLY A 117 -3.98 3.79 5.55
CA GLY A 117 -2.83 3.42 6.37
C GLY A 117 -2.22 4.60 7.11
N VAL A 118 -2.02 5.73 6.44
CA VAL A 118 -1.54 6.98 7.07
C VAL A 118 -2.51 7.47 8.13
N TRP A 119 -3.81 7.40 7.89
CA TRP A 119 -4.83 7.77 8.87
C TRP A 119 -4.75 6.85 10.10
N LEU A 120 -4.67 5.53 9.92
CA LEU A 120 -4.49 4.57 11.00
C LEU A 120 -3.22 4.85 11.82
N SER A 121 -2.14 5.25 11.17
CA SER A 121 -0.89 5.58 11.85
C SER A 121 -0.99 6.78 12.78
N LYS A 122 -1.86 7.75 12.48
CA LYS A 122 -2.14 8.90 13.35
C LYS A 122 -2.99 8.51 14.58
N GLN A 123 -3.65 7.37 14.53
CA GLN A 123 -4.47 6.82 15.61
C GLN A 123 -3.71 5.79 16.45
N ALA A 124 -2.38 5.68 16.30
CA ALA A 124 -1.56 4.59 16.87
C ALA A 124 -1.77 4.39 18.38
N ASP A 125 -1.92 5.47 19.15
CA ASP A 125 -2.14 5.41 20.59
C ASP A 125 -3.52 4.85 20.98
N ASN A 126 -4.53 5.02 20.10
CA ASN A 126 -5.91 4.58 20.28
C ASN A 126 -6.34 3.55 19.23
N LEU A 127 -5.38 2.92 18.57
CA LEU A 127 -5.66 1.95 17.52
C LEU A 127 -6.15 0.64 18.14
N ASN A 128 -7.43 0.36 17.96
CA ASN A 128 -8.03 -0.91 18.29
C ASN A 128 -8.32 -1.73 17.02
N VAL A 129 -8.56 -3.03 17.20
CA VAL A 129 -8.85 -3.96 16.11
C VAL A 129 -10.06 -3.51 15.27
N PHE A 130 -11.07 -2.96 15.92
CA PHE A 130 -12.29 -2.50 15.23
C PHE A 130 -12.00 -1.34 14.26
N LYS A 131 -11.22 -0.33 14.69
CA LYS A 131 -10.81 0.78 13.83
C LYS A 131 -9.97 0.29 12.64
N PHE A 132 -9.08 -0.67 12.87
CA PHE A 132 -8.28 -1.28 11.81
C PHE A 132 -9.15 -2.01 10.79
N ILE A 133 -10.07 -2.86 11.24
CA ILE A 133 -11.00 -3.59 10.36
C ILE A 133 -11.89 -2.60 9.58
N LEU A 134 -12.47 -1.61 10.26
CA LEU A 134 -13.35 -0.63 9.62
C LEU A 134 -12.61 0.16 8.54
N ALA A 135 -11.42 0.68 8.84
CA ALA A 135 -10.63 1.44 7.88
C ALA A 135 -10.17 0.57 6.70
N SER A 136 -9.76 -0.67 6.97
CA SER A 136 -9.37 -1.63 5.93
C SER A 136 -10.53 -1.98 5.02
N LEU A 137 -11.69 -2.27 5.59
CA LEU A 137 -12.88 -2.63 4.82
C LEU A 137 -13.37 -1.46 3.96
N THR A 138 -13.54 -0.28 4.58
CA THR A 138 -14.02 0.91 3.85
C THR A 138 -13.06 1.33 2.73
N SER A 139 -11.76 1.34 3.00
CA SER A 139 -10.77 1.67 1.97
C SER A 139 -10.72 0.61 0.85
N THR A 140 -10.84 -0.68 1.17
CA THR A 140 -10.87 -1.76 0.17
C THR A 140 -12.13 -1.67 -0.71
N LEU A 141 -13.30 -1.42 -0.14
CA LEU A 141 -14.54 -1.23 -0.91
C LEU A 141 -14.45 0.02 -1.80
N THR A 142 -13.93 1.12 -1.29
CA THR A 142 -13.71 2.33 -2.09
C THR A 142 -12.71 2.08 -3.23
N ALA A 143 -11.62 1.40 -2.95
CA ALA A 143 -10.62 1.00 -3.94
C ALA A 143 -11.22 0.09 -5.01
N PHE A 144 -12.07 -0.85 -4.64
CA PHE A 144 -12.80 -1.71 -5.56
C PHE A 144 -13.69 -0.90 -6.51
N VAL A 145 -14.51 0.00 -5.98
CA VAL A 145 -15.39 0.84 -6.81
C VAL A 145 -14.57 1.70 -7.77
N ILE A 146 -13.50 2.35 -7.30
CA ILE A 146 -12.65 3.18 -8.15
C ILE A 146 -12.02 2.35 -9.26
N SER A 147 -11.39 1.22 -8.94
CA SER A 147 -10.66 0.41 -9.93
C SER A 147 -11.60 -0.20 -10.96
N THR A 148 -12.74 -0.75 -10.53
CA THR A 148 -13.72 -1.34 -11.45
C THR A 148 -14.37 -0.27 -12.33
N GLN A 149 -14.85 0.83 -11.77
CA GLN A 149 -15.50 1.88 -12.54
C GLN A 149 -14.56 2.53 -13.56
N THR A 150 -13.32 2.82 -13.17
CA THR A 150 -12.33 3.37 -14.12
C THR A 150 -12.02 2.40 -15.26
N TYR A 151 -11.94 1.10 -14.96
CA TYR A 151 -11.73 0.09 -15.99
C TYR A 151 -12.92 0.02 -16.95
N TYR A 152 -14.15 -0.10 -16.46
CA TYR A 152 -15.33 -0.20 -17.33
C TYR A 152 -15.59 1.08 -18.13
N LEU A 153 -15.37 2.25 -17.56
CA LEU A 153 -15.57 3.53 -18.24
C LEU A 153 -14.50 3.83 -19.29
N PHE A 154 -13.23 3.52 -19.01
CA PHE A 154 -12.10 4.03 -19.80
C PHE A 154 -11.32 2.97 -20.57
N SER A 155 -11.58 1.66 -20.36
CA SER A 155 -10.85 0.62 -21.10
C SER A 155 -11.14 0.59 -22.59
N GLY A 156 -12.25 1.18 -23.03
CA GLY A 156 -12.70 1.11 -24.43
C GLY A 156 -13.32 -0.24 -24.85
N ARG A 157 -13.44 -1.17 -23.91
CA ARG A 157 -13.88 -2.55 -24.18
C ARG A 157 -15.36 -2.80 -24.00
N PHE A 158 -16.08 -1.86 -23.39
CA PHE A 158 -17.52 -1.97 -23.10
C PHE A 158 -18.31 -0.97 -23.93
N PRO A 159 -19.37 -1.41 -24.64
CA PRO A 159 -20.13 -0.56 -25.57
C PRO A 159 -20.91 0.54 -24.85
N ASN A 160 -21.53 0.23 -23.73
CA ASN A 160 -22.32 1.16 -22.92
C ASN A 160 -21.47 1.68 -21.77
N ARG A 161 -21.06 2.94 -21.87
CA ARG A 161 -20.09 3.56 -20.96
C ARG A 161 -20.71 4.57 -20.00
N GLY A 162 -22.02 4.49 -19.77
CA GLY A 162 -22.69 5.30 -18.76
C GLY A 162 -22.29 4.86 -17.36
N ILE A 163 -22.19 5.80 -16.42
CA ILE A 163 -21.81 5.50 -15.02
C ILE A 163 -22.80 4.49 -14.41
N LEU A 164 -24.10 4.64 -14.68
CA LEU A 164 -25.12 3.74 -14.16
C LEU A 164 -25.04 2.34 -14.77
N GLU A 165 -24.77 2.25 -16.07
CA GLU A 165 -24.62 0.95 -16.74
C GLU A 165 -23.36 0.22 -16.28
N THR A 166 -22.26 0.93 -16.09
CA THR A 166 -21.01 0.30 -15.63
C THR A 166 -21.08 -0.15 -14.16
N MET A 167 -21.91 0.50 -13.34
CA MET A 167 -22.09 0.09 -11.93
C MET A 167 -22.71 -1.31 -11.76
N GLN A 168 -23.37 -1.88 -12.76
CA GLN A 168 -23.88 -3.25 -12.69
C GLN A 168 -22.83 -4.32 -12.99
N TYR A 169 -21.66 -3.93 -13.50
CA TYR A 169 -20.56 -4.84 -13.81
C TYR A 169 -19.53 -4.91 -12.67
N GLY A 170 -18.82 -6.02 -12.62
CA GLY A 170 -17.66 -6.18 -11.74
C GLY A 170 -17.97 -6.71 -10.34
N TRP A 171 -19.21 -6.70 -9.87
CA TRP A 171 -19.56 -7.14 -8.51
C TRP A 171 -19.20 -8.59 -8.20
N ASN A 172 -19.13 -9.44 -9.22
CA ASN A 172 -18.70 -10.84 -9.09
C ASN A 172 -17.24 -10.96 -8.61
N TYR A 173 -16.42 -9.93 -8.80
CA TYR A 173 -15.03 -9.89 -8.36
C TYR A 173 -14.87 -9.35 -6.93
N LEU A 174 -15.91 -8.75 -6.35
CA LEU A 174 -15.86 -8.15 -5.01
C LEU A 174 -15.43 -9.16 -3.93
N PRO A 175 -15.96 -10.40 -3.88
CA PRO A 175 -15.55 -11.36 -2.86
C PRO A 175 -14.05 -11.72 -2.96
N SER A 176 -13.54 -11.94 -4.16
CA SER A 176 -12.12 -12.24 -4.36
C SER A 176 -11.23 -11.04 -4.01
N PHE A 177 -11.62 -9.85 -4.46
CA PHE A 177 -10.88 -8.61 -4.21
C PHE A 177 -10.77 -8.29 -2.71
N THR A 178 -11.89 -8.38 -1.99
CA THR A 178 -11.92 -8.14 -0.54
C THR A 178 -11.30 -9.29 0.23
N GLY A 179 -11.55 -10.54 -0.17
CA GLY A 179 -11.03 -11.74 0.48
C GLY A 179 -9.51 -11.82 0.43
N PHE A 180 -8.90 -11.57 -0.71
CA PHE A 180 -7.43 -11.58 -0.83
C PHE A 180 -6.80 -10.43 -0.06
N THR A 181 -7.36 -9.23 -0.13
CA THR A 181 -6.89 -8.09 0.66
C THR A 181 -6.97 -8.41 2.16
N ALA A 182 -8.10 -8.94 2.63
CA ALA A 182 -8.29 -9.33 4.03
C ALA A 182 -7.31 -10.44 4.46
N MET A 183 -7.07 -11.44 3.62
CA MET A 183 -6.12 -12.52 3.88
C MET A 183 -4.72 -11.97 4.19
N TYR A 184 -4.21 -11.06 3.35
CA TYR A 184 -2.90 -10.46 3.57
C TYR A 184 -2.88 -9.55 4.81
N LEU A 185 -3.94 -8.76 5.05
CA LEU A 185 -4.03 -7.90 6.23
C LEU A 185 -4.08 -8.71 7.53
N VAL A 186 -4.79 -9.84 7.54
CA VAL A 186 -4.81 -10.76 8.67
C VAL A 186 -3.42 -11.37 8.89
N GLY A 187 -2.74 -11.79 7.83
CA GLY A 187 -1.36 -12.26 7.88
C GLY A 187 -0.40 -11.23 8.49
N PHE A 188 -0.46 -9.97 8.03
CA PHE A 188 0.33 -8.88 8.61
C PHE A 188 -0.01 -8.62 10.08
N TRP A 189 -1.30 -8.63 10.43
CA TRP A 189 -1.73 -8.43 11.79
C TRP A 189 -1.23 -9.55 12.72
N ALA A 190 -1.30 -10.81 12.28
CA ALA A 190 -0.78 -11.95 13.01
C ALA A 190 0.74 -11.85 13.20
N MET A 191 1.49 -11.50 12.15
CA MET A 191 2.93 -11.26 12.24
C MET A 191 3.27 -10.14 13.23
N ALA A 192 2.50 -9.05 13.22
CA ALA A 192 2.69 -7.94 14.13
C ALA A 192 2.44 -8.30 15.61
N LYS A 193 1.67 -9.35 15.89
CA LYS A 193 1.47 -9.88 17.24
C LYS A 193 2.65 -10.72 17.74
N VAL A 194 3.31 -11.41 16.83
CA VAL A 194 4.44 -12.30 17.12
C VAL A 194 5.74 -11.51 17.26
N LEU A 195 5.90 -10.43 16.49
CA LEU A 195 7.08 -9.59 16.53
C LEU A 195 7.09 -8.69 17.79
N PRO A 196 8.23 -8.49 18.45
CA PRO A 196 8.31 -7.64 19.62
C PRO A 196 7.91 -6.20 19.28
N LYS A 197 7.10 -5.57 20.14
CA LYS A 197 6.51 -4.23 19.94
C LYS A 197 7.53 -3.13 19.64
N GLU A 198 8.76 -3.26 20.11
CA GLU A 198 9.83 -2.28 19.86
C GLU A 198 10.33 -2.25 18.40
N SER A 199 10.09 -3.34 17.63
CA SER A 199 10.56 -3.43 16.25
C SER A 199 9.59 -2.81 15.23
N ILE A 200 8.33 -2.54 15.62
CA ILE A 200 7.26 -2.29 14.65
C ILE A 200 6.88 -0.81 14.52
N ILE A 201 7.03 0.00 15.58
CA ILE A 201 6.60 1.41 15.53
C ILE A 201 7.78 2.31 15.19
N LEU A 202 7.80 2.83 13.97
CA LEU A 202 8.65 3.99 13.62
C LEU A 202 8.06 5.20 14.36
N LYS A 203 8.58 5.52 15.56
CA LYS A 203 8.31 6.82 16.16
C LYS A 203 8.85 7.88 15.19
N THR A 204 7.96 8.57 14.53
CA THR A 204 8.32 9.73 13.69
C THR A 204 8.81 10.83 14.63
N ALA A 205 10.09 11.17 14.54
CA ALA A 205 10.58 12.46 14.96
C ALA A 205 10.07 13.53 13.98
#